data_c1f8469a0bc8d06baa309e6b45f9611f
#
_entry.id   c1f8469a0bc8d06baa309e6b45f9611f
#
_cell.length_a   1.000
_cell.length_b   1.000
_cell.length_c   1.000
_cell.angle_alpha   90.00
_cell.angle_beta   90.00
_cell.angle_gamma   90.00
#
_symmetry.space_group_name_H-M   'P 1'
#
loop_
_entity.id
_entity.type
_entity.pdbx_description
1 polymer ?
#
loop_
_entity_poly.entity_id
_entity_poly.type
_entity_poly.pdbx_seq_one_letter_code
_entity_poly.pdbx_strand_id
1 'polypeptide(L)'
;MLIANMSPRTMAKTTDTGWLSHALLEDEEGFDVVGYDADHSKQFWAWSQPEKGNFSFPVHAQADAKFHTKVVPPTGKTIAMVDCGHSENHPFVADSVLRIADLVILHMSPTAGDWERIVEPETAKPFKDILASSAPLRATGRKPETWVLLNRTVANAGSTGYYREEMTKEGYQVFSTVIPRNERFADSIGAPVEGAAKTAFGALVTEMKKRGLLPVGDQEVGR
;
A
#
# COMPACT_ATOMS: atom_id res chain seq x y z
N MET A 1 -10.00 -1.76 9.06
CA MET A 1 -9.08 -2.50 8.18
C MET A 1 -7.73 -1.79 8.09
N LEU A 2 -6.59 -2.54 8.01
CA LEU A 2 -5.26 -1.95 7.86
C LEU A 2 -4.62 -2.40 6.54
N ILE A 3 -4.27 -1.42 5.68
CA ILE A 3 -3.61 -1.62 4.38
C ILE A 3 -2.17 -1.12 4.48
N ALA A 4 -1.20 -2.00 4.22
CA ALA A 4 0.22 -1.68 4.25
C ALA A 4 0.79 -1.55 2.83
N ASN A 5 1.31 -0.38 2.48
CA ASN A 5 2.03 -0.14 1.24
C ASN A 5 3.51 -0.48 1.45
N MET A 6 3.98 -1.52 0.79
CA MET A 6 5.31 -2.09 1.02
C MET A 6 6.11 -2.29 -0.26
N SER A 7 7.40 -2.26 -0.16
CA SER A 7 8.35 -2.70 -1.20
C SER A 7 9.73 -2.94 -0.57
N PRO A 8 10.59 -3.76 -1.19
CA PRO A 8 11.97 -3.92 -0.72
C PRO A 8 12.75 -2.60 -0.68
N ARG A 9 12.57 -1.76 -1.70
CA ARG A 9 13.25 -0.45 -1.85
C ARG A 9 12.33 0.67 -2.30
N THR A 10 12.90 1.78 -2.79
CA THR A 10 12.18 3.00 -3.20
C THR A 10 11.29 2.76 -4.43
N MET A 11 9.96 2.79 -4.25
CA MET A 11 8.94 2.46 -5.25
C MET A 11 7.73 3.38 -5.21
N ALA A 12 7.92 4.66 -4.99
CA ALA A 12 6.83 5.64 -4.92
C ALA A 12 5.72 5.30 -3.87
N LYS A 13 5.99 4.45 -2.87
CA LYS A 13 5.02 4.07 -1.83
C LYS A 13 4.34 5.27 -1.18
N THR A 14 5.11 6.25 -0.76
CA THR A 14 4.61 7.47 -0.13
C THR A 14 3.63 8.22 -1.02
N THR A 15 3.99 8.40 -2.29
CA THR A 15 3.12 9.02 -3.30
C THR A 15 1.82 8.22 -3.43
N ASP A 16 1.94 6.93 -3.62
CA ASP A 16 0.79 6.05 -3.84
C ASP A 16 -0.10 5.95 -2.59
N THR A 17 0.51 5.91 -1.39
CA THR A 17 -0.24 5.94 -0.12
C THR A 17 -1.08 7.20 -0.02
N GLY A 18 -0.51 8.37 -0.31
CA GLY A 18 -1.23 9.64 -0.30
C GLY A 18 -2.38 9.65 -1.31
N TRP A 19 -2.10 9.33 -2.57
CA TRP A 19 -3.12 9.34 -3.63
C TRP A 19 -4.22 8.30 -3.40
N LEU A 20 -3.88 7.08 -2.96
CA LEU A 20 -4.87 6.04 -2.66
C LEU A 20 -5.74 6.42 -1.46
N SER A 21 -5.15 7.04 -0.43
CA SER A 21 -5.89 7.55 0.73
C SER A 21 -6.96 8.57 0.32
N HIS A 22 -6.59 9.52 -0.54
CA HIS A 22 -7.53 10.51 -1.07
C HIS A 22 -8.58 9.87 -1.99
N ALA A 23 -8.20 8.87 -2.82
CA ALA A 23 -9.15 8.17 -3.67
C ALA A 23 -10.19 7.38 -2.85
N LEU A 24 -9.81 6.82 -1.70
CA LEU A 24 -10.74 6.16 -0.76
C LEU A 24 -11.70 7.15 -0.12
N LEU A 25 -11.23 8.34 0.29
CA LEU A 25 -12.06 9.40 0.85
C LEU A 25 -13.05 9.97 -0.16
N GLU A 26 -12.63 10.07 -1.43
CA GLU A 26 -13.47 10.59 -2.52
C GLU A 26 -14.39 9.52 -3.12
N ASP A 27 -14.32 8.26 -2.64
CA ASP A 27 -15.19 7.17 -3.13
C ASP A 27 -16.63 7.34 -2.64
N GLU A 28 -17.59 6.96 -3.48
CA GLU A 28 -19.03 7.09 -3.21
C GLU A 28 -19.48 6.33 -1.95
N GLU A 29 -18.80 5.27 -1.56
CA GLU A 29 -19.12 4.52 -0.35
C GLU A 29 -18.69 5.24 0.94
N GLY A 30 -17.85 6.30 0.83
CA GLY A 30 -17.47 7.16 1.93
C GLY A 30 -16.64 6.40 2.99
N PHE A 31 -15.41 6.02 2.64
CA PHE A 31 -14.46 5.46 3.59
C PHE A 31 -13.85 6.57 4.44
N ASP A 32 -13.66 6.30 5.74
CA ASP A 32 -12.80 7.12 6.59
C ASP A 32 -11.35 6.63 6.47
N VAL A 33 -10.39 7.54 6.55
CA VAL A 33 -8.97 7.20 6.45
C VAL A 33 -8.20 7.74 7.66
N VAL A 34 -7.27 6.92 8.14
CA VAL A 34 -6.21 7.33 9.07
C VAL A 34 -4.87 6.87 8.50
N GLY A 35 -3.90 7.77 8.41
CA GLY A 35 -2.56 7.48 7.90
C GLY A 35 -1.58 7.13 9.01
N TYR A 36 -0.67 6.20 8.73
CA TYR A 36 0.49 5.90 9.56
C TYR A 36 1.75 5.93 8.69
N ASP A 37 2.67 6.81 9.05
CA ASP A 37 3.99 6.86 8.43
C ASP A 37 4.94 5.96 9.23
N ALA A 38 5.20 4.78 8.70
CA ALA A 38 6.10 3.78 9.26
C ALA A 38 7.50 3.83 8.61
N ASP A 39 7.84 4.94 7.94
CA ASP A 39 9.17 5.23 7.43
C ASP A 39 9.90 6.25 8.33
N HIS A 40 11.18 6.03 8.60
CA HIS A 40 12.00 6.95 9.38
C HIS A 40 12.18 8.33 8.70
N SER A 41 12.01 8.41 7.39
CA SER A 41 12.02 9.69 6.64
C SER A 41 10.86 10.62 7.01
N LYS A 42 9.75 10.06 7.51
CA LYS A 42 8.51 10.77 7.86
C LYS A 42 7.95 11.60 6.71
N GLN A 43 8.15 11.17 5.47
CA GLN A 43 7.76 11.95 4.30
C GLN A 43 6.23 12.01 4.14
N PHE A 44 5.51 10.93 4.42
CA PHE A 44 4.05 10.89 4.38
C PHE A 44 3.43 11.79 5.45
N TRP A 45 3.94 11.69 6.68
CA TRP A 45 3.53 12.58 7.78
C TRP A 45 3.82 14.05 7.46
N ALA A 46 5.03 14.37 6.98
CA ALA A 46 5.39 15.74 6.63
C ALA A 46 4.55 16.29 5.47
N TRP A 47 4.18 15.44 4.51
CA TRP A 47 3.31 15.84 3.41
C TRP A 47 1.89 16.18 3.88
N SER A 48 1.36 15.47 4.88
CA SER A 48 0.00 15.69 5.37
C SER A 48 -0.21 17.01 6.13
N GLN A 49 0.87 17.72 6.51
CA GLN A 49 0.77 18.92 7.33
C GLN A 49 0.07 20.08 6.61
N PRO A 50 -0.57 21.04 7.37
CA PRO A 50 -1.37 22.11 6.79
C PRO A 50 -0.62 23.00 5.79
N GLU A 51 0.67 23.24 6.03
CA GLU A 51 1.54 24.07 5.19
C GLU A 51 2.00 23.37 3.90
N LYS A 52 1.62 22.11 3.69
CA LYS A 52 1.98 21.29 2.53
C LYS A 52 0.75 20.69 1.87
N GLY A 53 0.48 19.41 2.08
CA GLY A 53 -0.62 18.71 1.48
C GLY A 53 -1.98 19.01 2.10
N ASN A 54 -1.99 19.49 3.34
CA ASN A 54 -3.20 19.81 4.11
C ASN A 54 -4.26 18.69 4.03
N PHE A 55 -3.87 17.48 4.41
CA PHE A 55 -4.76 16.32 4.30
C PHE A 55 -5.96 16.46 5.24
N SER A 56 -7.13 16.06 4.77
CA SER A 56 -8.38 16.08 5.56
C SER A 56 -8.49 14.93 6.56
N PHE A 57 -7.49 14.07 6.64
CA PHE A 57 -7.40 12.94 7.57
C PHE A 57 -6.08 12.99 8.36
N PRO A 58 -6.05 12.45 9.59
CA PRO A 58 -4.86 12.45 10.40
C PRO A 58 -3.81 11.47 9.85
N VAL A 59 -2.53 11.88 9.92
CA VAL A 59 -1.37 11.00 9.66
C VAL A 59 -0.45 11.02 10.87
N HIS A 60 -0.13 9.84 11.39
CA HIS A 60 0.70 9.64 12.57
C HIS A 60 2.09 9.14 12.16
N ALA A 61 3.16 9.79 12.63
CA ALA A 61 4.52 9.29 12.47
C ALA A 61 4.75 8.11 13.44
N GLN A 62 4.87 6.89 12.92
CA GLN A 62 4.92 5.65 13.71
C GLN A 62 5.95 4.65 13.15
N ALA A 63 7.16 5.10 12.83
CA ALA A 63 8.26 4.23 12.41
C ALA A 63 8.88 3.51 13.63
N ASP A 64 8.24 2.43 14.07
CA ASP A 64 8.60 1.73 15.30
C ASP A 64 8.55 0.20 15.13
N ALA A 65 9.56 -0.49 15.61
CA ALA A 65 9.62 -1.97 15.63
C ALA A 65 8.49 -2.61 16.49
N LYS A 66 7.80 -1.83 17.29
CA LYS A 66 6.62 -2.24 18.07
C LYS A 66 5.32 -1.66 17.50
N PHE A 67 5.28 -1.35 16.23
CA PHE A 67 4.09 -0.81 15.54
C PHE A 67 2.82 -1.59 15.91
N HIS A 68 2.85 -2.92 15.84
CA HIS A 68 1.72 -3.81 16.14
C HIS A 68 1.19 -3.72 17.59
N THR A 69 1.95 -3.15 18.52
CA THR A 69 1.49 -2.95 19.91
C THR A 69 0.95 -1.53 20.17
N LYS A 70 1.23 -0.61 19.26
CA LYS A 70 0.87 0.80 19.37
C LYS A 70 -0.31 1.19 18.50
N VAL A 71 -0.54 0.44 17.42
CA VAL A 71 -1.60 0.68 16.44
C VAL A 71 -2.63 -0.43 16.55
N VAL A 72 -3.87 -0.02 16.76
CA VAL A 72 -5.03 -0.93 16.72
C VAL A 72 -5.68 -0.76 15.34
N PRO A 73 -5.79 -1.85 14.55
CA PRO A 73 -6.50 -1.78 13.27
C PRO A 73 -7.94 -1.26 13.48
N PRO A 74 -8.37 -0.28 12.68
CA PRO A 74 -9.72 0.26 12.82
C PRO A 74 -10.77 -0.75 12.35
N THR A 75 -12.02 -0.52 12.77
CA THR A 75 -13.20 -1.31 12.41
C THR A 75 -14.14 -0.50 11.52
N GLY A 76 -15.20 -1.13 11.02
CA GLY A 76 -16.19 -0.49 10.16
C GLY A 76 -15.57 -0.03 8.84
N LYS A 77 -15.98 1.14 8.35
CA LYS A 77 -15.51 1.73 7.09
C LYS A 77 -14.17 2.47 7.20
N THR A 78 -13.58 2.54 8.39
CA THR A 78 -12.28 3.21 8.57
C THR A 78 -11.15 2.34 8.05
N ILE A 79 -10.28 2.92 7.24
CA ILE A 79 -9.10 2.29 6.66
C ILE A 79 -7.84 2.96 7.21
N ALA A 80 -6.99 2.17 7.86
CA ALA A 80 -5.65 2.59 8.22
C ALA A 80 -4.71 2.37 7.04
N MET A 81 -4.19 3.45 6.47
CA MET A 81 -3.22 3.43 5.37
C MET A 81 -1.81 3.57 5.94
N VAL A 82 -0.97 2.56 5.76
CA VAL A 82 0.40 2.55 6.27
C VAL A 82 1.40 2.74 5.13
N ASP A 83 2.17 3.82 5.19
CA ASP A 83 3.35 4.02 4.35
C ASP A 83 4.56 3.36 5.02
N CYS A 84 4.96 2.20 4.53
CA CYS A 84 6.10 1.48 5.08
C CYS A 84 7.42 1.96 4.45
N GLY A 85 8.44 2.10 5.28
CA GLY A 85 9.81 2.24 4.82
C GLY A 85 10.27 1.03 3.99
N HIS A 86 11.50 1.06 3.54
CA HIS A 86 12.08 -0.07 2.81
C HIS A 86 12.20 -1.30 3.71
N SER A 87 11.59 -2.41 3.32
CA SER A 87 11.65 -3.63 4.13
C SER A 87 13.08 -4.18 4.28
N GLU A 88 13.97 -3.94 3.31
CA GLU A 88 15.39 -4.30 3.42
C GLU A 88 16.14 -3.46 4.46
N ASN A 89 15.86 -2.16 4.57
CA ASN A 89 16.56 -1.26 5.48
C ASN A 89 15.95 -1.23 6.88
N HIS A 90 14.66 -1.49 6.98
CA HIS A 90 13.90 -1.42 8.24
C HIS A 90 13.08 -2.70 8.49
N PRO A 91 13.73 -3.89 8.51
CA PRO A 91 13.02 -5.17 8.56
C PRO A 91 12.17 -5.34 9.83
N PHE A 92 12.59 -4.79 10.97
CA PHE A 92 11.82 -4.89 12.22
C PHE A 92 10.52 -4.06 12.20
N VAL A 93 10.53 -2.91 11.53
CA VAL A 93 9.30 -2.10 11.34
C VAL A 93 8.37 -2.83 10.38
N ALA A 94 8.90 -3.30 9.25
CA ALA A 94 8.13 -4.06 8.26
C ALA A 94 7.50 -5.33 8.88
N ASP A 95 8.26 -6.12 9.64
CA ASP A 95 7.76 -7.29 10.37
C ASP A 95 6.63 -6.91 11.35
N SER A 96 6.82 -5.81 12.08
CA SER A 96 5.83 -5.32 13.03
C SER A 96 4.51 -4.91 12.35
N VAL A 97 4.58 -4.23 11.20
CA VAL A 97 3.39 -3.88 10.40
C VAL A 97 2.69 -5.13 9.87
N LEU A 98 3.45 -6.09 9.34
CA LEU A 98 2.91 -7.34 8.80
C LEU A 98 2.12 -8.17 9.82
N ARG A 99 2.42 -8.04 11.12
CA ARG A 99 1.68 -8.76 12.18
C ARG A 99 0.21 -8.37 12.26
N ILE A 100 -0.14 -7.15 11.88
CA ILE A 100 -1.51 -6.62 12.00
C ILE A 100 -2.11 -6.14 10.67
N ALA A 101 -1.36 -6.16 9.57
CA ALA A 101 -1.88 -5.77 8.25
C ALA A 101 -2.94 -6.77 7.77
N ASP A 102 -4.08 -6.29 7.32
CA ASP A 102 -5.11 -7.10 6.66
C ASP A 102 -4.76 -7.31 5.19
N LEU A 103 -4.31 -6.25 4.53
CA LEU A 103 -3.90 -6.24 3.13
C LEU A 103 -2.51 -5.61 2.98
N VAL A 104 -1.66 -6.24 2.19
CA VAL A 104 -0.39 -5.68 1.72
C VAL A 104 -0.51 -5.34 0.24
N ILE A 105 -0.26 -4.09 -0.11
CA ILE A 105 -0.03 -3.67 -1.48
C ILE A 105 1.47 -3.65 -1.69
N LEU A 106 1.97 -4.61 -2.46
CA LEU A 106 3.38 -4.74 -2.80
C LEU A 106 3.66 -3.97 -4.09
N HIS A 107 4.36 -2.85 -3.95
CA HIS A 107 4.69 -1.96 -5.07
C HIS A 107 5.90 -2.48 -5.86
N MET A 108 5.77 -2.50 -7.18
CA MET A 108 6.80 -2.94 -8.12
C MET A 108 6.73 -2.12 -9.40
N SER A 109 7.86 -1.60 -9.89
CA SER A 109 7.94 -1.17 -11.29
C SER A 109 8.14 -2.40 -12.19
N PRO A 110 7.63 -2.41 -13.42
CA PRO A 110 7.78 -3.54 -14.33
C PRO A 110 9.19 -3.58 -14.94
N THR A 111 10.18 -3.89 -14.09
CA THR A 111 11.61 -3.95 -14.42
C THR A 111 12.26 -5.19 -13.84
N ALA A 112 13.34 -5.67 -14.49
CA ALA A 112 14.10 -6.83 -14.03
C ALA A 112 14.64 -6.62 -12.60
N GLY A 113 15.19 -5.43 -12.32
CA GLY A 113 15.79 -5.17 -11.00
C GLY A 113 14.79 -5.13 -9.85
N ASP A 114 13.52 -4.75 -10.11
CA ASP A 114 12.48 -4.77 -9.08
C ASP A 114 11.92 -6.18 -8.89
N TRP A 115 11.76 -6.94 -9.97
CA TRP A 115 11.35 -8.33 -9.93
C TRP A 115 12.37 -9.17 -9.13
N GLU A 116 13.67 -9.04 -9.47
CA GLU A 116 14.76 -9.74 -8.79
C GLU A 116 14.76 -9.47 -7.27
N ARG A 117 14.62 -8.21 -6.87
CA ARG A 117 14.56 -7.83 -5.43
C ARG A 117 13.38 -8.42 -4.68
N ILE A 118 12.28 -8.66 -5.35
CA ILE A 118 11.07 -9.24 -4.73
C ILE A 118 11.17 -10.76 -4.69
N VAL A 119 11.65 -11.38 -5.78
CA VAL A 119 11.55 -12.83 -6.02
C VAL A 119 12.86 -13.57 -5.68
N GLU A 120 13.99 -13.05 -6.15
CA GLU A 120 15.30 -13.71 -6.02
C GLU A 120 16.42 -12.74 -5.59
N PRO A 121 16.26 -12.03 -4.46
CA PRO A 121 17.26 -11.06 -4.04
C PRO A 121 18.59 -11.75 -3.65
N GLU A 122 19.73 -11.19 -4.06
CA GLU A 122 21.05 -11.74 -3.76
C GLU A 122 21.39 -11.77 -2.26
N THR A 123 20.98 -10.75 -1.51
CA THR A 123 21.41 -10.52 -0.13
C THR A 123 20.30 -10.45 0.89
N ALA A 124 19.05 -10.43 0.45
CA ALA A 124 17.86 -10.35 1.29
C ALA A 124 17.03 -11.64 1.19
N LYS A 125 15.95 -11.74 1.96
CA LYS A 125 14.98 -12.82 1.80
C LYS A 125 13.98 -12.46 0.69
N PRO A 126 13.54 -13.43 -0.14
CA PRO A 126 12.39 -13.25 -1.01
C PRO A 126 11.19 -12.70 -0.26
N PHE A 127 10.42 -11.79 -0.88
CA PHE A 127 9.32 -11.15 -0.16
C PHE A 127 8.24 -12.16 0.29
N LYS A 128 8.03 -13.24 -0.47
CA LYS A 128 7.13 -14.34 -0.08
C LYS A 128 7.56 -15.02 1.23
N ASP A 129 8.85 -15.11 1.50
CA ASP A 129 9.39 -15.71 2.73
C ASP A 129 9.23 -14.76 3.92
N ILE A 130 9.34 -13.44 3.68
CA ILE A 130 9.03 -12.41 4.69
C ILE A 130 7.56 -12.51 5.09
N LEU A 131 6.64 -12.61 4.11
CA LEU A 131 5.21 -12.81 4.36
C LEU A 131 4.93 -14.11 5.11
N ALA A 132 5.54 -15.22 4.70
CA ALA A 132 5.39 -16.51 5.36
C ALA A 132 5.88 -16.48 6.81
N SER A 133 7.02 -15.82 7.06
CA SER A 133 7.60 -15.67 8.41
C SER A 133 6.70 -14.85 9.35
N SER A 134 5.85 -13.97 8.82
CA SER A 134 4.91 -13.20 9.63
C SER A 134 3.71 -14.02 10.13
N ALA A 135 3.32 -15.09 9.41
CA ALA A 135 2.10 -15.85 9.69
C ALA A 135 1.99 -16.37 11.14
N PRO A 136 2.99 -17.03 11.73
CA PRO A 136 2.91 -17.53 13.10
C PRO A 136 2.82 -16.43 14.17
N LEU A 137 3.16 -15.18 13.80
CA LEU A 137 3.15 -14.02 14.70
C LEU A 137 1.82 -13.24 14.66
N ARG A 138 0.90 -13.64 13.80
CA ARG A 138 -0.41 -13.02 13.60
C ARG A 138 -1.49 -13.76 14.40
N ALA A 139 -2.46 -13.02 14.90
CA ALA A 139 -3.62 -13.61 15.60
C ALA A 139 -4.40 -14.62 14.70
N THR A 140 -4.37 -14.42 13.38
CA THR A 140 -5.02 -15.31 12.41
C THR A 140 -4.23 -16.58 12.09
N GLY A 141 -2.96 -16.65 12.45
CA GLY A 141 -2.03 -17.72 12.04
C GLY A 141 -1.77 -17.79 10.52
N ARG A 142 -2.21 -16.79 9.75
CA ARG A 142 -2.10 -16.76 8.28
C ARG A 142 -1.33 -15.53 7.84
N LYS A 143 -0.60 -15.61 6.72
CA LYS A 143 0.01 -14.43 6.09
C LYS A 143 -1.08 -13.41 5.70
N PRO A 144 -0.76 -12.09 5.65
CA PRO A 144 -1.71 -11.09 5.18
C PRO A 144 -2.06 -11.33 3.72
N GLU A 145 -3.28 -10.96 3.33
CA GLU A 145 -3.64 -10.86 1.91
C GLU A 145 -2.65 -9.93 1.21
N THR A 146 -2.12 -10.34 0.06
CA THR A 146 -1.04 -9.59 -0.60
C THR A 146 -1.27 -9.50 -2.10
N TRP A 147 -1.27 -8.26 -2.61
CA TRP A 147 -1.46 -7.95 -4.01
C TRP A 147 -0.34 -7.07 -4.53
N VAL A 148 0.21 -7.44 -5.69
CA VAL A 148 1.22 -6.63 -6.38
C VAL A 148 0.54 -5.53 -7.18
N LEU A 149 1.01 -4.30 -7.00
CA LEU A 149 0.64 -3.14 -7.78
C LEU A 149 1.79 -2.75 -8.70
N LEU A 150 1.59 -2.89 -10.01
CA LEU A 150 2.57 -2.44 -10.99
C LEU A 150 2.50 -0.92 -11.13
N ASN A 151 3.61 -0.29 -10.80
CA ASN A 151 3.75 1.15 -10.67
C ASN A 151 4.72 1.71 -11.69
N ARG A 152 4.65 3.03 -11.96
CA ARG A 152 5.51 3.73 -12.94
C ARG A 152 5.51 3.07 -14.31
N THR A 153 4.37 2.51 -14.70
CA THR A 153 4.23 1.85 -16.00
C THR A 153 4.31 2.87 -17.13
N VAL A 154 4.88 2.45 -18.25
CA VAL A 154 4.95 3.24 -19.47
C VAL A 154 3.90 2.73 -20.45
N ALA A 155 3.11 3.63 -21.03
CA ALA A 155 2.10 3.27 -22.00
C ALA A 155 2.71 2.49 -23.19
N ASN A 156 2.02 1.44 -23.62
CA ASN A 156 2.42 0.56 -24.71
C ASN A 156 3.75 -0.20 -24.51
N ALA A 157 4.31 -0.20 -23.28
CA ALA A 157 5.47 -1.03 -22.98
C ALA A 157 5.05 -2.47 -22.69
N GLY A 158 5.63 -3.44 -23.41
CA GLY A 158 5.39 -4.87 -23.20
C GLY A 158 5.82 -5.38 -21.81
N SER A 159 6.71 -4.65 -21.13
CA SER A 159 7.20 -5.02 -19.80
C SER A 159 6.08 -5.11 -18.75
N THR A 160 5.03 -4.29 -18.84
CA THR A 160 3.90 -4.35 -17.91
C THR A 160 3.18 -5.69 -17.97
N GLY A 161 2.88 -6.19 -19.18
CA GLY A 161 2.28 -7.52 -19.38
C GLY A 161 3.22 -8.63 -18.93
N TYR A 162 4.47 -8.57 -19.35
CA TYR A 162 5.49 -9.56 -19.03
C TYR A 162 5.66 -9.73 -17.49
N TYR A 163 5.91 -8.65 -16.74
CA TYR A 163 6.10 -8.77 -15.30
C TYR A 163 4.82 -9.09 -14.53
N ARG A 164 3.65 -8.75 -15.05
CA ARG A 164 2.38 -9.26 -14.50
C ARG A 164 2.33 -10.78 -14.55
N GLU A 165 2.67 -11.36 -15.70
CA GLU A 165 2.70 -12.81 -15.88
C GLU A 165 3.75 -13.47 -14.99
N GLU A 166 4.97 -12.92 -14.93
CA GLU A 166 6.04 -13.46 -14.08
C GLU A 166 5.64 -13.44 -12.60
N MET A 167 5.10 -12.32 -12.08
CA MET A 167 4.63 -12.27 -10.69
C MET A 167 3.48 -13.24 -10.41
N THR A 168 2.61 -13.47 -11.40
CA THR A 168 1.53 -14.46 -11.28
C THR A 168 2.09 -15.90 -11.25
N LYS A 169 3.11 -16.20 -12.05
CA LYS A 169 3.80 -17.51 -12.02
C LYS A 169 4.48 -17.76 -10.67
N GLU A 170 4.99 -16.69 -10.02
CA GLU A 170 5.55 -16.75 -8.68
C GLU A 170 4.48 -16.90 -7.58
N GLY A 171 3.21 -16.95 -7.94
CA GLY A 171 2.09 -17.17 -7.02
C GLY A 171 1.59 -15.89 -6.32
N TYR A 172 1.94 -14.72 -6.82
CA TYR A 172 1.37 -13.47 -6.35
C TYR A 172 0.03 -13.17 -7.04
N GLN A 173 -0.90 -12.58 -6.30
CA GLN A 173 -2.02 -11.87 -6.88
C GLN A 173 -1.53 -10.53 -7.44
N VAL A 174 -1.99 -10.14 -8.62
CA VAL A 174 -1.58 -8.88 -9.27
C VAL A 174 -2.81 -8.08 -9.65
N PHE A 175 -2.85 -6.80 -9.27
CA PHE A 175 -3.93 -5.90 -9.69
C PHE A 175 -3.95 -5.75 -11.22
N SER A 176 -5.14 -5.72 -11.80
CA SER A 176 -5.33 -5.39 -13.21
C SER A 176 -5.03 -3.90 -13.46
N THR A 177 -5.41 -3.06 -12.51
CA THR A 177 -5.06 -1.64 -12.50
C THR A 177 -3.55 -1.46 -12.35
N VAL A 178 -3.01 -0.49 -13.07
CA VAL A 178 -1.60 -0.09 -13.00
C VAL A 178 -1.49 1.40 -12.73
N ILE A 179 -0.44 1.84 -12.07
CA ILE A 179 -0.17 3.27 -11.86
C ILE A 179 0.83 3.73 -12.93
N PRO A 180 0.43 4.61 -13.85
CA PRO A 180 1.33 5.09 -14.89
C PRO A 180 2.39 6.03 -14.33
N ARG A 181 3.54 6.08 -15.02
CA ARG A 181 4.51 7.15 -14.80
C ARG A 181 3.89 8.47 -15.24
N ASN A 182 3.66 9.36 -14.27
CA ASN A 182 3.01 10.64 -14.50
C ASN A 182 3.66 11.71 -13.61
N GLU A 183 3.99 12.86 -14.17
CA GLU A 183 4.58 13.99 -13.45
C GLU A 183 3.65 14.47 -12.33
N ARG A 184 2.34 14.50 -12.56
CA ARG A 184 1.36 14.83 -11.54
C ARG A 184 1.52 14.01 -10.26
N PHE A 185 1.88 12.73 -10.37
CA PHE A 185 2.13 11.88 -9.21
C PHE A 185 3.54 12.10 -8.65
N ALA A 186 4.53 12.22 -9.54
CA ALA A 186 5.93 12.38 -9.14
C ALA A 186 6.18 13.66 -8.32
N ASP A 187 5.53 14.76 -8.70
CA ASP A 187 5.73 16.08 -8.12
C ASP A 187 4.68 16.45 -7.06
N SER A 188 3.81 15.51 -6.67
CA SER A 188 2.70 15.79 -5.75
C SER A 188 3.10 15.89 -4.28
N ILE A 189 4.25 15.32 -3.88
CA ILE A 189 4.67 15.34 -2.47
C ILE A 189 4.92 16.78 -2.01
N GLY A 190 4.19 17.20 -0.98
CA GLY A 190 4.26 18.57 -0.46
C GLY A 190 3.19 19.51 -1.02
N ALA A 191 2.31 19.02 -1.90
CA ALA A 191 1.18 19.77 -2.45
C ALA A 191 -0.16 19.06 -2.11
N PRO A 192 -1.30 19.78 -2.15
CA PRO A 192 -2.62 19.17 -1.99
C PRO A 192 -2.90 18.11 -3.06
N VAL A 193 -3.56 17.02 -2.65
CA VAL A 193 -4.07 15.98 -3.57
C VAL A 193 -5.52 16.26 -3.89
N GLU A 194 -5.84 16.40 -5.17
CA GLU A 194 -7.18 16.72 -5.63
C GLU A 194 -7.63 15.75 -6.73
N GLY A 195 -8.92 15.35 -6.69
CA GLY A 195 -9.54 14.52 -7.71
C GLY A 195 -8.87 13.15 -7.86
N ALA A 196 -8.43 12.54 -6.78
CA ALA A 196 -7.76 11.24 -6.76
C ALA A 196 -8.67 10.13 -7.30
N ALA A 197 -9.97 10.17 -7.00
CA ALA A 197 -10.96 9.22 -7.51
C ALA A 197 -11.09 9.22 -9.04
N LYS A 198 -10.66 10.30 -9.72
CA LYS A 198 -10.69 10.41 -11.19
C LYS A 198 -9.39 9.95 -11.86
N THR A 199 -8.51 9.31 -11.12
CA THR A 199 -7.20 8.84 -11.58
C THR A 199 -7.10 7.31 -11.57
N ALA A 200 -5.92 6.78 -11.87
CA ALA A 200 -5.62 5.36 -11.72
C ALA A 200 -5.85 4.86 -10.27
N PHE A 201 -5.75 5.72 -9.27
CA PHE A 201 -6.04 5.36 -7.87
C PHE A 201 -7.54 5.14 -7.63
N GLY A 202 -8.43 5.92 -8.24
CA GLY A 202 -9.87 5.63 -8.20
C GLY A 202 -10.23 4.33 -8.92
N ALA A 203 -9.57 4.04 -10.05
CA ALA A 203 -9.70 2.74 -10.72
C ALA A 203 -9.22 1.58 -9.83
N LEU A 204 -8.14 1.79 -9.06
CA LEU A 204 -7.64 0.82 -8.09
C LEU A 204 -8.65 0.59 -6.96
N VAL A 205 -9.25 1.63 -6.39
CA VAL A 205 -10.31 1.52 -5.38
C VAL A 205 -11.50 0.71 -5.93
N THR A 206 -11.92 1.02 -7.16
CA THR A 206 -12.99 0.26 -7.84
C THR A 206 -12.64 -1.22 -8.00
N GLU A 207 -11.40 -1.55 -8.39
CA GLU A 207 -10.94 -2.93 -8.49
C GLU A 207 -10.90 -3.61 -7.12
N MET A 208 -10.40 -2.94 -6.08
CA MET A 208 -10.36 -3.46 -4.72
C MET A 208 -11.75 -3.79 -4.20
N LYS A 209 -12.75 -2.93 -4.44
CA LYS A 209 -14.16 -3.19 -4.10
C LYS A 209 -14.69 -4.44 -4.81
N LYS A 210 -14.50 -4.53 -6.12
CA LYS A 210 -14.95 -5.69 -6.93
C LYS A 210 -14.34 -7.00 -6.47
N ARG A 211 -13.15 -6.98 -5.89
CA ARG A 211 -12.45 -8.15 -5.37
C ARG A 211 -12.75 -8.46 -3.90
N GLY A 212 -13.57 -7.63 -3.24
CA GLY A 212 -13.88 -7.77 -1.81
C GLY A 212 -12.68 -7.50 -0.89
N LEU A 213 -11.75 -6.67 -1.32
CA LEU A 213 -10.54 -6.30 -0.57
C LEU A 213 -10.73 -5.09 0.34
N LEU A 214 -11.89 -4.44 0.29
CA LEU A 214 -12.25 -3.32 1.16
C LEU A 214 -13.41 -3.72 2.08
N PRO A 215 -13.54 -3.08 3.26
CA PRO A 215 -14.63 -3.38 4.16
C PRO A 215 -15.97 -3.01 3.51
N VAL A 216 -16.90 -3.95 3.54
CA VAL A 216 -18.30 -3.68 3.16
C VAL A 216 -18.94 -2.89 4.30
N GLY A 217 -19.57 -1.76 3.99
CA GLY A 217 -20.37 -1.06 4.98
C GLY A 217 -21.41 -1.99 5.58
N ASP A 218 -21.63 -1.90 6.90
CA ASP A 218 -22.73 -2.61 7.54
C ASP A 218 -24.01 -2.28 6.77
N GLN A 219 -24.49 -3.24 5.98
CA GLN A 219 -25.86 -3.15 5.52
C GLN A 219 -26.69 -3.17 6.80
N GLU A 220 -27.41 -2.08 7.09
CA GLU A 220 -28.46 -2.09 8.10
C GLU A 220 -29.32 -3.31 7.79
N VAL A 221 -29.15 -4.36 8.57
CA VAL A 221 -30.08 -5.47 8.59
C VAL A 221 -31.37 -4.86 9.13
N GLY A 222 -32.23 -4.43 8.21
CA GLY A 222 -33.54 -3.88 8.51
C GLY A 222 -34.27 -4.88 9.45
N ARG A 223 -34.52 -4.40 10.65
CA ARG A 223 -35.41 -5.04 11.61
C ARG A 223 -36.85 -4.81 11.20
#